data_a884000feaaa872d357e5ec2f1a5eca1
#
_entry.id   a884000feaaa872d357e5ec2f1a5eca1
#
_cell.length_a   1.000
_cell.length_b   1.000
_cell.length_c   1.000
_cell.angle_alpha   90.00
_cell.angle_beta   90.00
_cell.angle_gamma   90.00
#
_symmetry.space_group_name_H-M   'P 1'
#
loop_
_entity.id
_entity.type
_entity.pdbx_description
1 polymer ?
#
loop_
_entity_poly.entity_id
_entity_poly.type
_entity_poly.pdbx_seq_one_letter_code
_entity_poly.pdbx_strand_id
1 'polypeptide(L)'
;MADERRMTTDRFFGGVDGRLANLQAMLTYVHAENPNQKDLWAWLRSNTAARSDSTIEMYLQFVRAIDLLERHDDTYTSTAHGKAFAETGDPQLIFNVLTEHVKGFETILVAIDSGARTIEEIQNHLRWMYPDYSLPTVIVGRHLEWLCAVGAVEKHDEMYPLTGFGQIEARKLDLAQWLDFSSETLDLGWRYR
;
A
#
# COMPACT_ATOMS: atom_id res chain seq x y z
N MET A 1 -2.57 -18.96 11.37
CA MET A 1 -2.63 -18.92 9.90
C MET A 1 -1.41 -18.14 9.40
N ALA A 2 -0.73 -18.59 8.34
CA ALA A 2 0.36 -17.80 7.76
C ALA A 2 -0.23 -16.51 7.18
N ASP A 3 0.45 -15.39 7.37
CA ASP A 3 0.07 -14.11 6.78
C ASP A 3 0.31 -14.16 5.26
N GLU A 4 -0.76 -14.22 4.48
CA GLU A 4 -0.73 -14.38 3.02
C GLU A 4 -0.50 -13.06 2.25
N ARG A 5 -0.38 -11.92 2.96
CA ARG A 5 -0.13 -10.63 2.33
C ARG A 5 1.18 -10.65 1.53
N ARG A 6 1.17 -10.01 0.38
CA ARG A 6 2.38 -9.87 -0.46
C ARG A 6 3.40 -8.92 0.18
N MET A 7 4.68 -9.10 -0.11
CA MET A 7 5.74 -8.22 0.40
C MET A 7 6.14 -7.12 -0.60
N THR A 8 5.76 -7.24 -1.85
CA THR A 8 6.17 -6.30 -2.90
C THR A 8 5.06 -5.37 -3.32
N THR A 9 5.41 -4.12 -3.56
CA THR A 9 4.55 -3.11 -4.18
C THR A 9 5.06 -2.75 -5.56
N ASP A 10 4.15 -2.35 -6.43
CA ASP A 10 4.49 -1.70 -7.68
C ASP A 10 4.04 -0.24 -7.64
N ARG A 11 4.60 0.56 -8.57
CA ARG A 11 4.19 1.95 -8.75
C ARG A 11 2.85 2.03 -9.49
N PHE A 12 2.29 3.22 -9.51
CA PHE A 12 1.22 3.59 -10.42
C PHE A 12 1.56 4.92 -11.08
N PHE A 13 0.87 5.24 -12.18
CA PHE A 13 1.14 6.42 -13.00
C PHE A 13 0.97 7.72 -12.22
N GLY A 14 1.78 8.75 -12.56
CA GLY A 14 1.68 10.09 -11.98
C GLY A 14 2.72 10.44 -10.91
N GLY A 15 3.70 9.55 -10.66
CA GLY A 15 4.65 9.75 -9.57
C GLY A 15 3.97 9.71 -8.20
N VAL A 16 4.55 10.35 -7.19
CA VAL A 16 3.95 10.42 -5.84
C VAL A 16 2.72 11.35 -5.86
N ASP A 17 2.86 12.55 -6.39
CA ASP A 17 1.84 13.61 -6.29
C ASP A 17 0.60 13.36 -7.15
N GLY A 18 0.77 12.74 -8.32
CA GLY A 18 -0.34 12.45 -9.24
C GLY A 18 -0.90 11.03 -9.15
N ARG A 19 -0.33 10.18 -8.29
CA ARG A 19 -0.66 8.74 -8.25
C ARG A 19 -2.12 8.49 -7.89
N LEU A 20 -2.61 9.09 -6.82
CA LEU A 20 -3.98 8.90 -6.35
C LEU A 20 -5.00 9.50 -7.34
N ALA A 21 -4.71 10.66 -7.91
CA ALA A 21 -5.59 11.27 -8.90
C ALA A 21 -5.71 10.40 -10.17
N ASN A 22 -4.60 9.87 -10.68
CA ASN A 22 -4.62 8.96 -11.82
C ASN A 22 -5.30 7.63 -11.51
N LEU A 23 -5.09 7.09 -10.30
CA LEU A 23 -5.76 5.87 -9.83
C LEU A 23 -7.27 6.08 -9.73
N GLN A 24 -7.71 7.19 -9.14
CA GLN A 24 -9.12 7.55 -9.03
C GLN A 24 -9.76 7.71 -10.42
N ALA A 25 -9.12 8.44 -11.32
CA ALA A 25 -9.62 8.65 -12.69
C ALA A 25 -9.75 7.33 -13.45
N MET A 26 -8.77 6.42 -13.33
CA MET A 26 -8.84 5.09 -13.94
C MET A 26 -10.00 4.27 -13.36
N LEU A 27 -10.14 4.23 -12.02
CA LEU A 27 -11.21 3.47 -11.37
C LEU A 27 -12.59 4.03 -11.69
N THR A 28 -12.73 5.36 -11.81
CA THR A 28 -13.96 6.03 -12.28
C THR A 28 -14.32 5.58 -13.70
N TYR A 29 -13.33 5.56 -14.60
CA TYR A 29 -13.54 5.06 -15.97
C TYR A 29 -13.94 3.60 -15.99
N VAL A 30 -13.23 2.74 -15.25
CA VAL A 30 -13.55 1.31 -15.16
C VAL A 30 -14.93 1.08 -14.58
N HIS A 31 -15.31 1.83 -13.54
CA HIS A 31 -16.64 1.69 -12.92
C HIS A 31 -17.79 2.09 -13.87
N ALA A 32 -17.57 3.11 -14.70
CA ALA A 32 -18.58 3.58 -15.66
C ALA A 32 -18.72 2.66 -16.88
N GLU A 33 -17.60 2.17 -17.42
CA GLU A 33 -17.57 1.56 -18.75
C GLU A 33 -17.35 0.04 -18.75
N ASN A 34 -16.84 -0.55 -17.65
CA ASN A 34 -16.40 -1.96 -17.61
C ASN A 34 -15.58 -2.35 -18.85
N PRO A 35 -14.46 -1.65 -19.11
CA PRO A 35 -13.73 -1.78 -20.37
C PRO A 35 -13.05 -3.14 -20.53
N ASN A 36 -12.88 -3.60 -21.76
CA ASN A 36 -11.95 -4.66 -22.07
C ASN A 36 -10.48 -4.19 -21.97
N GLN A 37 -9.54 -5.12 -22.04
CA GLN A 37 -8.10 -4.81 -21.92
C GLN A 37 -7.64 -3.76 -22.94
N LYS A 38 -8.06 -3.88 -24.20
CA LYS A 38 -7.65 -2.97 -25.26
C LYS A 38 -8.11 -1.54 -24.97
N ASP A 39 -9.35 -1.37 -24.56
CA ASP A 39 -9.94 -0.06 -24.30
C ASP A 39 -9.35 0.57 -23.02
N LEU A 40 -9.14 -0.21 -21.94
CA LEU A 40 -8.47 0.28 -20.75
C LEU A 40 -7.03 0.72 -21.04
N TRP A 41 -6.28 -0.03 -21.82
CA TRP A 41 -4.91 0.33 -22.20
C TRP A 41 -4.87 1.58 -23.08
N ALA A 42 -5.80 1.71 -24.00
CA ALA A 42 -5.94 2.93 -24.82
C ALA A 42 -6.25 4.15 -23.94
N TRP A 43 -7.17 4.01 -23.01
CA TRP A 43 -7.50 5.06 -22.04
C TRP A 43 -6.28 5.45 -21.19
N LEU A 44 -5.54 4.47 -20.63
CA LEU A 44 -4.34 4.73 -19.84
C LEU A 44 -3.27 5.48 -20.63
N ARG A 45 -3.04 5.11 -21.90
CA ARG A 45 -2.08 5.84 -22.76
C ARG A 45 -2.50 7.27 -23.07
N SER A 46 -3.79 7.53 -23.16
CA SER A 46 -4.33 8.86 -23.45
C SER A 46 -4.38 9.77 -22.23
N ASN A 47 -4.57 9.22 -21.03
CA ASN A 47 -4.84 9.98 -19.82
C ASN A 47 -3.69 9.96 -18.81
N THR A 48 -2.65 9.13 -19.02
CA THR A 48 -1.50 9.02 -18.12
C THR A 48 -0.17 9.07 -18.89
N ALA A 49 0.94 8.98 -18.19
CA ALA A 49 2.27 8.84 -18.78
C ALA A 49 2.60 7.40 -19.23
N ALA A 50 1.61 6.51 -19.35
CA ALA A 50 1.81 5.12 -19.79
C ALA A 50 2.38 5.06 -21.20
N ARG A 51 3.48 4.32 -21.39
CA ARG A 51 4.15 4.16 -22.70
C ARG A 51 4.35 2.70 -23.09
N SER A 52 4.60 1.82 -22.15
CA SER A 52 4.93 0.42 -22.40
C SER A 52 3.81 -0.51 -21.90
N ASP A 53 3.50 -1.52 -22.69
CA ASP A 53 2.48 -2.52 -22.38
C ASP A 53 2.85 -3.29 -21.11
N SER A 54 4.12 -3.64 -20.95
CA SER A 54 4.61 -4.35 -19.77
C SER A 54 4.44 -3.54 -18.48
N THR A 55 4.63 -2.21 -18.54
CA THR A 55 4.41 -1.32 -17.39
C THR A 55 2.92 -1.21 -17.07
N ILE A 56 2.06 -1.09 -18.09
CA ILE A 56 0.61 -1.06 -17.89
C ILE A 56 0.14 -2.35 -17.21
N GLU A 57 0.54 -3.50 -17.75
CA GLU A 57 0.16 -4.80 -17.19
C GLU A 57 0.64 -4.97 -15.74
N MET A 58 1.91 -4.66 -15.46
CA MET A 58 2.47 -4.74 -14.11
C MET A 58 1.68 -3.88 -13.10
N TYR A 59 1.31 -2.66 -13.48
CA TYR A 59 0.57 -1.77 -12.60
C TYR A 59 -0.88 -2.23 -12.41
N LEU A 60 -1.53 -2.72 -13.46
CA LEU A 60 -2.89 -3.29 -13.36
C LEU A 60 -2.90 -4.57 -12.52
N GLN A 61 -1.88 -5.42 -12.65
CA GLN A 61 -1.71 -6.60 -11.77
C GLN A 61 -1.58 -6.20 -10.30
N PHE A 62 -0.83 -5.13 -10.02
CA PHE A 62 -0.71 -4.63 -8.65
C PHE A 62 -2.05 -4.10 -8.11
N VAL A 63 -2.76 -3.27 -8.89
CA VAL A 63 -4.06 -2.70 -8.50
C VAL A 63 -5.11 -3.80 -8.27
N ARG A 64 -5.05 -4.90 -9.03
CA ARG A 64 -5.88 -6.10 -8.79
C ARG A 64 -5.46 -6.84 -7.52
N ALA A 65 -4.16 -6.98 -7.29
CA ALA A 65 -3.62 -7.68 -6.13
C ALA A 65 -3.91 -6.98 -4.79
N ILE A 66 -4.26 -5.69 -4.82
CA ILE A 66 -4.70 -4.91 -3.66
C ILE A 66 -6.22 -4.67 -3.66
N ASP A 67 -6.98 -5.51 -4.34
CA ASP A 67 -8.44 -5.52 -4.31
C ASP A 67 -9.12 -4.20 -4.72
N LEU A 68 -8.59 -3.51 -5.74
CA LEU A 68 -9.24 -2.33 -6.32
C LEU A 68 -9.89 -2.62 -7.67
N LEU A 69 -9.39 -3.64 -8.39
CA LEU A 69 -9.89 -4.10 -9.68
C LEU A 69 -10.04 -5.61 -9.70
N GLU A 70 -11.01 -6.07 -10.46
CA GLU A 70 -11.15 -7.46 -10.89
C GLU A 70 -11.03 -7.55 -12.42
N ARG A 71 -10.72 -8.76 -12.90
CA ARG A 71 -10.75 -9.06 -14.32
C ARG A 71 -11.47 -10.39 -14.53
N HIS A 72 -12.55 -10.35 -15.29
CA HIS A 72 -13.28 -11.52 -15.74
C HIS A 72 -13.12 -11.64 -17.25
N ASP A 73 -12.47 -12.72 -17.68
CA ASP A 73 -12.06 -12.91 -19.09
C ASP A 73 -11.23 -11.73 -19.59
N ASP A 74 -11.78 -10.89 -20.45
CA ASP A 74 -11.13 -9.70 -21.02
C ASP A 74 -11.69 -8.38 -20.47
N THR A 75 -12.64 -8.43 -19.53
CA THR A 75 -13.33 -7.25 -18.98
C THR A 75 -12.80 -6.90 -17.59
N TYR A 76 -12.50 -5.63 -17.37
CA TYR A 76 -12.14 -5.09 -16.06
C TYR A 76 -13.35 -4.48 -15.36
N THR A 77 -13.49 -4.75 -14.07
CA THR A 77 -14.53 -4.20 -13.20
C THR A 77 -13.93 -3.68 -11.90
N SER A 78 -14.56 -2.68 -11.28
CA SER A 78 -14.15 -2.20 -9.97
C SER A 78 -14.69 -3.11 -8.88
N THR A 79 -13.84 -3.43 -7.90
CA THR A 79 -14.29 -4.05 -6.63
C THR A 79 -15.10 -3.06 -5.79
N ALA A 80 -15.59 -3.48 -4.63
CA ALA A 80 -16.24 -2.58 -3.67
C ALA A 80 -15.28 -1.45 -3.22
N HIS A 81 -14.01 -1.77 -2.92
CA HIS A 81 -12.97 -0.80 -2.56
C HIS A 81 -12.64 0.14 -3.73
N GLY A 82 -12.49 -0.42 -4.93
CA GLY A 82 -12.23 0.38 -6.13
C GLY A 82 -13.35 1.38 -6.44
N LYS A 83 -14.62 0.96 -6.31
CA LYS A 83 -15.78 1.83 -6.45
C LYS A 83 -15.80 2.93 -5.40
N ALA A 84 -15.62 2.58 -4.12
CA ALA A 84 -15.60 3.55 -3.02
C ALA A 84 -14.51 4.61 -3.23
N PHE A 85 -13.31 4.18 -3.66
CA PHE A 85 -12.23 5.12 -3.96
C PHE A 85 -12.51 5.98 -5.20
N ALA A 86 -13.10 5.41 -6.26
CA ALA A 86 -13.51 6.17 -7.44
C ALA A 86 -14.48 7.31 -7.07
N GLU A 87 -15.43 7.06 -6.18
CA GLU A 87 -16.44 8.01 -5.73
C GLU A 87 -15.87 9.08 -4.78
N THR A 88 -14.98 8.72 -3.87
CA THR A 88 -14.54 9.61 -2.79
C THR A 88 -13.17 10.25 -3.00
N GLY A 89 -12.25 9.54 -3.67
CA GLY A 89 -10.85 9.92 -3.73
C GLY A 89 -10.12 9.90 -2.38
N ASP A 90 -10.69 9.22 -1.36
CA ASP A 90 -10.19 9.25 0.01
C ASP A 90 -8.85 8.50 0.14
N PRO A 91 -7.73 9.18 0.46
CA PRO A 91 -6.43 8.54 0.65
C PRO A 91 -6.41 7.49 1.77
N GLN A 92 -7.26 7.67 2.80
CA GLN A 92 -7.38 6.73 3.91
C GLN A 92 -7.84 5.35 3.42
N LEU A 93 -8.74 5.30 2.44
CA LEU A 93 -9.20 4.05 1.87
C LEU A 93 -8.04 3.30 1.19
N ILE A 94 -7.20 4.00 0.42
CA ILE A 94 -6.01 3.39 -0.20
C ILE A 94 -5.01 2.94 0.85
N PHE A 95 -4.79 3.72 1.92
CA PHE A 95 -3.94 3.29 3.03
C PHE A 95 -4.42 1.96 3.64
N ASN A 96 -5.72 1.85 3.95
CA ASN A 96 -6.31 0.64 4.53
C ASN A 96 -6.14 -0.58 3.60
N VAL A 97 -6.45 -0.42 2.33
CA VAL A 97 -6.30 -1.46 1.31
C VAL A 97 -4.83 -1.91 1.18
N LEU A 98 -3.88 -0.97 1.18
CA LEU A 98 -2.46 -1.30 1.13
C LEU A 98 -2.01 -2.09 2.36
N THR A 99 -2.42 -1.69 3.55
CA THR A 99 -2.04 -2.41 4.80
C THR A 99 -2.70 -3.78 4.90
N GLU A 100 -3.90 -3.95 4.36
CA GLU A 100 -4.60 -5.23 4.32
C GLU A 100 -3.95 -6.24 3.38
N HIS A 101 -3.44 -5.79 2.22
CA HIS A 101 -2.95 -6.69 1.17
C HIS A 101 -1.42 -6.77 1.05
N VAL A 102 -0.68 -5.84 1.67
CA VAL A 102 0.77 -5.76 1.55
C VAL A 102 1.44 -5.62 2.91
N LYS A 103 2.40 -6.50 3.19
CA LYS A 103 3.25 -6.42 4.39
C LYS A 103 4.18 -5.22 4.31
N GLY A 104 4.58 -4.74 5.47
CA GLY A 104 5.64 -3.74 5.61
C GLY A 104 5.16 -2.31 5.74
N PHE A 105 3.98 -1.93 5.29
CA PHE A 105 3.46 -0.57 5.47
C PHE A 105 3.35 -0.18 6.94
N GLU A 106 2.73 -1.04 7.73
CA GLU A 106 2.59 -0.88 9.18
C GLU A 106 3.96 -0.83 9.86
N THR A 107 4.85 -1.77 9.53
CA THR A 107 6.21 -1.83 10.09
C THR A 107 7.02 -0.58 9.77
N ILE A 108 6.86 0.01 8.58
CA ILE A 108 7.52 1.26 8.21
C ILE A 108 7.04 2.40 9.11
N LEU A 109 5.73 2.53 9.35
CA LEU A 109 5.21 3.59 10.22
C LEU A 109 5.75 3.45 11.64
N VAL A 110 5.74 2.24 12.20
CA VAL A 110 6.30 1.96 13.55
C VAL A 110 7.80 2.23 13.58
N ALA A 111 8.56 1.83 12.56
CA ALA A 111 9.99 2.11 12.47
C ALA A 111 10.29 3.63 12.51
N ILE A 112 9.53 4.42 11.74
CA ILE A 112 9.69 5.88 11.70
C ILE A 112 9.28 6.51 13.03
N ASP A 113 8.17 6.07 13.66
CA ASP A 113 7.73 6.55 14.98
C ASP A 113 8.79 6.23 16.05
N SER A 114 9.46 5.09 15.95
CA SER A 114 10.56 4.66 16.82
C SER A 114 11.91 5.36 16.53
N GLY A 115 11.98 6.26 15.56
CA GLY A 115 13.15 7.10 15.31
C GLY A 115 13.90 6.87 14.00
N ALA A 116 13.57 5.84 13.21
CA ALA A 116 14.14 5.69 11.86
C ALA A 116 13.77 6.90 10.97
N ARG A 117 14.72 7.37 10.16
CA ARG A 117 14.50 8.54 9.31
C ARG A 117 14.90 8.31 7.86
N THR A 118 15.89 7.47 7.62
CA THR A 118 16.42 7.17 6.28
C THR A 118 15.90 5.84 5.77
N ILE A 119 16.01 5.63 4.46
CA ILE A 119 15.56 4.37 3.81
C ILE A 119 16.35 3.16 4.34
N GLU A 120 17.63 3.35 4.67
CA GLU A 120 18.50 2.30 5.21
C GLU A 120 18.08 1.89 6.63
N GLU A 121 17.76 2.87 7.49
CA GLU A 121 17.28 2.62 8.85
C GLU A 121 15.94 1.89 8.81
N ILE A 122 15.00 2.33 7.98
CA ILE A 122 13.69 1.69 7.77
C ILE A 122 13.88 0.27 7.23
N GLN A 123 14.77 0.07 6.24
CA GLN A 123 15.07 -1.26 5.69
C GLN A 123 15.61 -2.21 6.77
N ASN A 124 16.44 -1.73 7.68
CA ASN A 124 16.96 -2.56 8.77
C ASN A 124 15.84 -3.05 9.71
N HIS A 125 14.85 -2.21 10.03
CA HIS A 125 13.67 -2.62 10.78
C HIS A 125 12.86 -3.68 10.02
N LEU A 126 12.62 -3.48 8.72
CA LEU A 126 11.91 -4.45 7.90
C LEU A 126 12.63 -5.80 7.81
N ARG A 127 13.96 -5.80 7.66
CA ARG A 127 14.77 -7.04 7.65
C ARG A 127 14.70 -7.80 8.98
N TRP A 128 14.62 -7.08 10.08
CA TRP A 128 14.46 -7.68 11.40
C TRP A 128 13.08 -8.33 11.57
N MET A 129 12.02 -7.65 11.12
CA MET A 129 10.65 -8.16 11.21
C MET A 129 10.35 -9.27 10.20
N TYR A 130 11.00 -9.26 9.04
CA TYR A 130 10.75 -10.18 7.93
C TYR A 130 12.05 -10.82 7.44
N PRO A 131 12.73 -11.65 8.27
CA PRO A 131 14.06 -12.20 7.96
C PRO A 131 14.07 -13.12 6.71
N ASP A 132 12.94 -13.73 6.40
CA ASP A 132 12.80 -14.65 5.26
C ASP A 132 12.59 -13.94 3.91
N TYR A 133 12.47 -12.61 3.91
CA TYR A 133 12.23 -11.84 2.70
C TYR A 133 13.45 -11.04 2.26
N SER A 134 13.76 -11.10 0.96
CA SER A 134 14.72 -10.17 0.37
C SER A 134 14.06 -8.81 0.18
N LEU A 135 14.56 -7.80 0.90
CA LEU A 135 14.03 -6.43 0.90
C LEU A 135 15.08 -5.44 0.43
N PRO A 136 15.35 -5.36 -0.89
CA PRO A 136 16.23 -4.33 -1.42
C PRO A 136 15.62 -2.93 -1.22
N THR A 137 16.48 -1.91 -1.14
CA THR A 137 16.06 -0.50 -0.93
C THR A 137 15.02 -0.02 -1.93
N VAL A 138 15.03 -0.55 -3.17
CA VAL A 138 14.03 -0.21 -4.19
C VAL A 138 12.61 -0.64 -3.78
N ILE A 139 12.45 -1.74 -3.09
CA ILE A 139 11.14 -2.19 -2.58
C ILE A 139 10.69 -1.29 -1.43
N VAL A 140 11.58 -1.00 -0.48
CA VAL A 140 11.30 -0.06 0.62
C VAL A 140 10.92 1.32 0.07
N GLY A 141 11.67 1.79 -0.93
CA GLY A 141 11.37 3.05 -1.62
C GLY A 141 9.97 3.10 -2.24
N ARG A 142 9.52 1.99 -2.85
CA ARG A 142 8.16 1.90 -3.41
C ARG A 142 7.08 1.97 -2.32
N HIS A 143 7.29 1.33 -1.18
CA HIS A 143 6.38 1.45 -0.03
C HIS A 143 6.31 2.91 0.45
N LEU A 144 7.47 3.56 0.62
CA LEU A 144 7.55 4.96 1.03
C LEU A 144 6.86 5.90 0.02
N GLU A 145 7.02 5.66 -1.28
CA GLU A 145 6.30 6.42 -2.31
C GLU A 145 4.76 6.30 -2.17
N TRP A 146 4.24 5.14 -1.78
CA TRP A 146 2.81 4.97 -1.50
C TRP A 146 2.39 5.67 -0.21
N LEU A 147 3.19 5.54 0.87
CA LEU A 147 2.93 6.24 2.13
C LEU A 147 2.95 7.76 1.96
N CYS A 148 3.83 8.29 1.11
CA CYS A 148 3.82 9.70 0.73
C CYS A 148 2.56 10.05 -0.06
N ALA A 149 2.17 9.23 -1.04
CA ALA A 149 0.98 9.49 -1.86
C ALA A 149 -0.31 9.52 -1.05
N VAL A 150 -0.44 8.65 -0.02
CA VAL A 150 -1.60 8.66 0.89
C VAL A 150 -1.47 9.67 2.02
N GLY A 151 -0.38 10.43 2.09
CA GLY A 151 -0.15 11.47 3.10
C GLY A 151 0.18 10.96 4.49
N ALA A 152 0.63 9.71 4.65
CA ALA A 152 1.08 9.17 5.95
C ALA A 152 2.52 9.56 6.27
N VAL A 153 3.34 9.75 5.25
CA VAL A 153 4.75 10.13 5.35
C VAL A 153 5.01 11.31 4.43
N GLU A 154 5.91 12.19 4.81
CA GLU A 154 6.48 13.21 3.93
C GLU A 154 7.91 12.83 3.54
N LYS A 155 8.40 13.39 2.42
CA LYS A 155 9.79 13.25 2.04
C LYS A 155 10.48 14.61 2.11
N HIS A 156 11.49 14.74 2.97
CA HIS A 156 12.36 15.90 3.08
C HIS A 156 13.80 15.47 2.79
N ASP A 157 14.31 15.78 1.62
CA ASP A 157 15.58 15.30 1.11
C ASP A 157 15.68 13.76 1.14
N GLU A 158 16.49 13.19 2.01
CA GLU A 158 16.64 11.74 2.22
C GLU A 158 15.90 11.23 3.47
N MET A 159 15.15 12.08 4.16
CA MET A 159 14.42 11.74 5.37
C MET A 159 12.92 11.57 5.10
N TYR A 160 12.30 10.72 5.91
CA TYR A 160 10.90 10.34 5.80
C TYR A 160 10.16 10.52 7.15
N PRO A 161 9.83 11.76 7.56
CA PRO A 161 9.04 11.98 8.77
C PRO A 161 7.57 11.56 8.58
N LEU A 162 6.93 11.12 9.68
CA LEU A 162 5.49 10.92 9.73
C LEU A 162 4.74 12.24 9.68
N THR A 163 3.64 12.28 8.95
CA THR A 163 2.62 13.32 9.08
C THR A 163 1.80 13.12 10.36
N GLY A 164 0.89 14.05 10.67
CA GLY A 164 -0.07 13.85 11.77
C GLY A 164 -0.95 12.60 11.57
N PHE A 165 -1.35 12.31 10.33
CA PHE A 165 -2.06 11.09 9.97
C PHE A 165 -1.20 9.85 10.21
N GLY A 166 0.03 9.82 9.70
CA GLY A 166 0.96 8.69 9.90
C GLY A 166 1.27 8.41 11.36
N GLN A 167 1.38 9.44 12.21
CA GLN A 167 1.57 9.29 13.66
C GLN A 167 0.37 8.62 14.34
N ILE A 168 -0.85 8.99 13.94
CA ILE A 168 -2.07 8.38 14.47
C ILE A 168 -2.12 6.90 14.11
N GLU A 169 -1.83 6.55 12.85
CA GLU A 169 -1.85 5.15 12.40
C GLU A 169 -0.74 4.33 13.06
N ALA A 170 0.49 4.85 13.18
CA ALA A 170 1.59 4.17 13.88
C ALA A 170 1.23 3.82 15.34
N ARG A 171 0.62 4.75 16.07
CA ARG A 171 0.21 4.54 17.47
C ARG A 171 -0.90 3.52 17.64
N LYS A 172 -1.84 3.41 16.70
CA LYS A 172 -2.87 2.37 16.73
C LYS A 172 -2.24 0.97 16.65
N LEU A 173 -1.22 0.82 15.83
CA LEU A 173 -0.49 -0.44 15.64
C LEU A 173 0.32 -0.84 16.87
N ASP A 174 1.01 0.10 17.50
CA ASP A 174 1.78 -0.14 18.73
C ASP A 174 0.87 -0.59 19.87
N LEU A 175 -0.29 0.05 20.04
CA LEU A 175 -1.30 -0.35 21.01
C LEU A 175 -1.87 -1.75 20.75
N ALA A 176 -2.11 -2.13 19.50
CA ALA A 176 -2.62 -3.45 19.14
C ALA A 176 -1.59 -4.55 19.45
N GLN A 177 -0.32 -4.34 19.13
CA GLN A 177 0.76 -5.26 19.47
C GLN A 177 0.92 -5.42 20.99
N TRP A 178 0.79 -4.33 21.75
CA TRP A 178 0.88 -4.36 23.22
C TRP A 178 -0.28 -5.14 23.84
N LEU A 179 -1.50 -5.02 23.32
CA LEU A 179 -2.68 -5.75 23.78
C LEU A 179 -2.58 -7.25 23.48
N ASP A 180 -2.06 -7.64 22.33
CA ASP A 180 -1.83 -9.06 21.99
C ASP A 180 -0.75 -9.68 22.90
N PHE A 181 0.34 -8.97 23.16
CA PHE A 181 1.39 -9.43 24.08
C PHE A 181 0.88 -9.60 25.52
N SER A 182 -0.02 -8.72 25.99
CA SER A 182 -0.61 -8.80 27.30
C SER A 182 -1.61 -9.96 27.43
N SER A 183 -2.32 -10.33 26.38
CA SER A 183 -3.24 -11.47 26.36
C SER A 183 -2.51 -12.81 26.41
N GLU A 184 -1.40 -12.97 25.70
CA GLU A 184 -0.56 -14.18 25.75
C GLU A 184 0.11 -14.36 27.10
N THR A 185 0.56 -13.28 27.76
CA THR A 185 1.19 -13.34 29.10
C THR A 185 0.17 -13.67 30.19
N LEU A 186 -1.08 -13.27 30.05
CA LEU A 186 -2.16 -13.61 30.98
C LEU A 186 -2.55 -15.11 30.90
N ASP A 187 -2.51 -15.68 29.69
CA ASP A 187 -2.85 -17.12 29.50
C ASP A 187 -1.77 -18.06 30.06
N LEU A 188 -0.51 -17.64 30.08
CA LEU A 188 0.59 -18.38 30.72
C LEU A 188 0.55 -18.35 32.24
N GLY A 189 -0.06 -17.34 32.84
CA GLY A 189 -0.17 -17.18 34.32
C GLY A 189 -1.14 -18.18 34.99
N TRP A 190 -2.04 -18.80 34.26
CA TRP A 190 -3.05 -19.74 34.80
C TRP A 190 -2.63 -21.22 34.74
N ARG A 191 -1.52 -21.55 34.06
CA ARG A 191 -1.05 -22.93 33.89
C ARG A 191 -0.07 -23.42 34.99
N TYR A 192 0.26 -22.57 35.97
CA TYR A 192 1.20 -22.88 37.05
C TYR A 192 0.61 -22.64 38.45
N ARG A 193 -0.68 -22.98 38.66
CA ARG A 193 -1.22 -23.14 40.01
C ARG A 193 -1.92 -24.48 40.17
#